data_31ec69c195b8df7f792f2baa2b328ddf
#
_entry.id   31ec69c195b8df7f792f2baa2b328ddf
#
_cell.length_a   1.000
_cell.length_b   1.000
_cell.length_c   1.000
_cell.angle_alpha   90.00
_cell.angle_beta   90.00
_cell.angle_gamma   90.00
#
_symmetry.space_group_name_H-M   'P 1'
#
loop_
_entity.id
_entity.type
_entity.pdbx_description
1 polymer ?
#
loop_
_entity_poly.entity_id
_entity_poly.type
_entity_poly.pdbx_seq_one_letter_code
_entity_poly.pdbx_strand_id
1 'polypeptide(L)'
;EQLADPETDAVINALPISMHCEWTIKAAEAGKNILCEKPLATTATDCQRMIDAANSNNVLLVEGFTHRWNPHLRKARELIANGAIGKVVTVTAVGCSHRTSPEDLTSVRYSAELEHGALREVGSYAVYATRFVLSAEPVRVNGVAYDSGDWGIDTTFCGMMEFADGAVAHVTSSMEHSDFHFQITIDGREGRIEIPSMFEDSGPIIIKSPDGENQQIIATPAPNRFTAQLNEFSECVLTGKSPEFPPEDGLRNTAVLEALREAASSGRSVPIML
;
A
#
# COMPACT_ATOMS: atom_id res chain seq x y z
N GLU A 1 -2.47 -15.94 -25.26
CA GLU A 1 -1.39 -16.90 -25.59
C GLU A 1 -0.68 -17.38 -24.32
N GLN A 2 -0.13 -16.50 -23.46
CA GLN A 2 0.58 -16.92 -22.24
C GLN A 2 -0.25 -17.80 -21.31
N LEU A 3 -1.52 -17.50 -21.09
CA LEU A 3 -2.39 -18.29 -20.22
C LEU A 3 -2.66 -19.70 -20.76
N ALA A 4 -2.56 -19.90 -22.06
CA ALA A 4 -2.76 -21.21 -22.71
C ALA A 4 -1.45 -22.03 -22.84
N ASP A 5 -0.30 -21.44 -22.48
CA ASP A 5 0.99 -22.11 -22.58
C ASP A 5 1.19 -23.04 -21.37
N PRO A 6 1.34 -24.36 -21.57
CA PRO A 6 1.56 -25.31 -20.48
C PRO A 6 2.92 -25.16 -19.79
N GLU A 7 3.90 -24.51 -20.42
CA GLU A 7 5.23 -24.27 -19.83
C GLU A 7 5.25 -23.02 -18.92
N THR A 8 4.15 -22.26 -18.84
CA THR A 8 4.03 -21.11 -17.97
C THR A 8 3.41 -21.53 -16.64
N ASP A 9 4.15 -21.49 -15.54
CA ASP A 9 3.67 -21.83 -14.18
C ASP A 9 3.02 -20.63 -13.47
N ALA A 10 3.47 -19.41 -13.77
CA ALA A 10 3.02 -18.20 -13.11
C ALA A 10 3.03 -17.01 -14.05
N VAL A 11 2.20 -16.01 -13.73
CA VAL A 11 2.10 -14.74 -14.47
C VAL A 11 2.19 -13.54 -13.54
N ILE A 12 2.72 -12.44 -14.07
CA ILE A 12 2.67 -11.13 -13.40
C ILE A 12 1.57 -10.32 -14.08
N ASN A 13 0.53 -9.96 -13.32
CA ASN A 13 -0.52 -9.07 -13.79
C ASN A 13 -0.14 -7.61 -13.46
N ALA A 14 0.45 -6.92 -14.43
CA ALA A 14 0.87 -5.52 -14.36
C ALA A 14 0.01 -4.62 -15.27
N LEU A 15 -1.23 -5.01 -15.52
CA LEU A 15 -2.21 -4.23 -16.28
C LEU A 15 -2.67 -3.00 -15.45
N PRO A 16 -3.43 -2.05 -16.05
CA PRO A 16 -4.13 -1.03 -15.28
C PRO A 16 -5.04 -1.61 -14.19
N ILE A 17 -5.18 -0.92 -13.06
CA ILE A 17 -5.88 -1.41 -11.86
C ILE A 17 -7.29 -1.94 -12.16
N SER A 18 -8.05 -1.24 -13.01
CA SER A 18 -9.41 -1.66 -13.41
C SER A 18 -9.47 -3.02 -14.13
N MET A 19 -8.35 -3.50 -14.62
CA MET A 19 -8.24 -4.79 -15.32
C MET A 19 -7.71 -5.91 -14.41
N HIS A 20 -7.25 -5.62 -13.20
CA HIS A 20 -6.63 -6.61 -12.32
C HIS A 20 -7.59 -7.78 -12.02
N CYS A 21 -8.84 -7.48 -11.65
CA CYS A 21 -9.81 -8.50 -11.28
C CYS A 21 -10.08 -9.48 -12.44
N GLU A 22 -10.44 -8.96 -13.61
CA GLU A 22 -10.75 -9.80 -14.77
C GLU A 22 -9.60 -10.72 -15.15
N TRP A 23 -8.38 -10.16 -15.28
CA TRP A 23 -7.25 -10.93 -15.77
C TRP A 23 -6.65 -11.87 -14.71
N THR A 24 -6.77 -11.53 -13.43
CA THR A 24 -6.40 -12.46 -12.34
C THR A 24 -7.33 -13.66 -12.32
N ILE A 25 -8.66 -13.47 -12.46
CA ILE A 25 -9.62 -14.57 -12.53
C ILE A 25 -9.31 -15.46 -13.74
N LYS A 26 -9.10 -14.89 -14.93
CA LYS A 26 -8.73 -15.65 -16.13
C LYS A 26 -7.42 -16.43 -15.95
N ALA A 27 -6.44 -15.86 -15.27
CA ALA A 27 -5.19 -16.55 -14.99
C ALA A 27 -5.39 -17.72 -14.01
N ALA A 28 -6.19 -17.51 -12.95
CA ALA A 28 -6.54 -18.55 -12.00
C ALA A 28 -7.29 -19.71 -12.68
N GLU A 29 -8.30 -19.42 -13.51
CA GLU A 29 -9.05 -20.41 -14.30
C GLU A 29 -8.16 -21.19 -15.28
N ALA A 30 -7.07 -20.57 -15.76
CA ALA A 30 -6.05 -21.23 -16.58
C ALA A 30 -4.99 -22.01 -15.76
N GLY A 31 -5.16 -22.10 -14.44
CA GLY A 31 -4.26 -22.83 -13.54
C GLY A 31 -2.91 -22.14 -13.31
N LYS A 32 -2.81 -20.81 -13.53
CA LYS A 32 -1.57 -20.05 -13.34
C LYS A 32 -1.51 -19.41 -11.98
N ASN A 33 -0.34 -19.47 -11.31
CA ASN A 33 -0.08 -18.67 -10.13
C ASN A 33 0.07 -17.20 -10.51
N ILE A 34 -0.36 -16.26 -9.64
CA ILE A 34 -0.47 -14.86 -9.99
C ILE A 34 0.26 -13.96 -8.99
N LEU A 35 1.17 -13.14 -9.48
CA LEU A 35 1.64 -11.94 -8.81
C LEU A 35 0.93 -10.74 -9.42
N CYS A 36 -0.04 -10.15 -8.72
CA CYS A 36 -0.83 -9.03 -9.22
C CYS A 36 -0.30 -7.71 -8.65
N GLU A 37 -0.04 -6.72 -9.51
CA GLU A 37 0.39 -5.39 -9.09
C GLU A 37 -0.59 -4.73 -8.10
N LYS A 38 -0.06 -3.77 -7.36
CA LYS A 38 -0.79 -2.97 -6.36
C LYS A 38 -1.56 -1.79 -6.99
N PRO A 39 -2.66 -1.34 -6.37
CA PRO A 39 -3.46 -2.07 -5.37
C PRO A 39 -4.09 -3.31 -6.01
N LEU A 40 -4.39 -4.31 -5.18
CA LEU A 40 -4.83 -5.62 -5.67
C LEU A 40 -6.02 -5.52 -6.64
N ALA A 41 -7.01 -4.67 -6.33
CA ALA A 41 -8.10 -4.30 -7.22
C ALA A 41 -8.63 -2.89 -6.89
N THR A 42 -9.69 -2.45 -7.58
CA THR A 42 -10.33 -1.15 -7.34
C THR A 42 -11.32 -1.18 -6.18
N THR A 43 -11.88 -2.35 -5.86
CA THR A 43 -12.83 -2.57 -4.75
C THR A 43 -12.47 -3.80 -3.92
N ALA A 44 -12.88 -3.81 -2.64
CA ALA A 44 -12.74 -4.97 -1.78
C ALA A 44 -13.52 -6.19 -2.32
N THR A 45 -14.68 -5.95 -2.94
CA THR A 45 -15.47 -7.00 -3.59
C THR A 45 -14.70 -7.68 -4.72
N ASP A 46 -14.01 -6.92 -5.54
CA ASP A 46 -13.19 -7.50 -6.62
C ASP A 46 -11.97 -8.23 -6.07
N CYS A 47 -11.33 -7.73 -5.02
CA CYS A 47 -10.28 -8.47 -4.32
C CYS A 47 -10.79 -9.84 -3.85
N GLN A 48 -11.98 -9.89 -3.22
CA GLN A 48 -12.56 -11.15 -2.76
C GLN A 48 -12.84 -12.12 -3.92
N ARG A 49 -13.37 -11.62 -5.03
CA ARG A 49 -13.57 -12.44 -6.25
C ARG A 49 -12.27 -13.04 -6.79
N MET A 50 -11.18 -12.27 -6.76
CA MET A 50 -9.85 -12.74 -7.17
C MET A 50 -9.34 -13.83 -6.22
N ILE A 51 -9.51 -13.64 -4.90
CA ILE A 51 -9.13 -14.61 -3.87
C ILE A 51 -9.93 -15.90 -4.04
N ASP A 52 -11.25 -15.80 -4.21
CA ASP A 52 -12.13 -16.95 -4.39
C ASP A 52 -11.77 -17.74 -5.67
N ALA A 53 -11.45 -17.04 -6.77
CA ALA A 53 -11.02 -17.68 -8.00
C ALA A 53 -9.68 -18.41 -7.83
N ALA A 54 -8.71 -17.80 -7.17
CA ALA A 54 -7.41 -18.43 -6.89
C ALA A 54 -7.58 -19.68 -6.02
N ASN A 55 -8.35 -19.59 -4.94
CA ASN A 55 -8.65 -20.72 -4.05
C ASN A 55 -9.38 -21.84 -4.77
N SER A 56 -10.40 -21.53 -5.59
CA SER A 56 -11.19 -22.52 -6.32
C SER A 56 -10.38 -23.31 -7.36
N ASN A 57 -9.33 -22.68 -7.89
CA ASN A 57 -8.43 -23.29 -8.88
C ASN A 57 -7.12 -23.81 -8.27
N ASN A 58 -6.95 -23.74 -6.94
CA ASN A 58 -5.74 -24.18 -6.22
C ASN A 58 -4.46 -23.52 -6.74
N VAL A 59 -4.51 -22.23 -7.06
CA VAL A 59 -3.38 -21.43 -7.49
C VAL A 59 -3.05 -20.34 -6.47
N LEU A 60 -1.78 -19.92 -6.45
CA LEU A 60 -1.32 -18.86 -5.57
C LEU A 60 -1.68 -17.49 -6.16
N LEU A 61 -2.25 -16.62 -5.32
CA LEU A 61 -2.40 -15.19 -5.59
C LEU A 61 -1.60 -14.40 -4.55
N VAL A 62 -0.72 -13.52 -5.03
CA VAL A 62 0.06 -12.59 -4.20
C VAL A 62 -0.09 -11.19 -4.78
N GLU A 63 -0.28 -10.19 -3.91
CA GLU A 63 -0.23 -8.79 -4.33
C GLU A 63 1.22 -8.31 -4.45
N GLY A 64 1.56 -7.72 -5.59
CA GLY A 64 2.88 -7.14 -5.90
C GLY A 64 3.15 -5.84 -5.13
N PHE A 65 3.14 -5.89 -3.80
CA PHE A 65 3.32 -4.72 -2.95
C PHE A 65 4.70 -4.75 -2.27
N THR A 66 5.71 -4.25 -2.98
CA THR A 66 7.13 -4.35 -2.56
C THR A 66 7.44 -3.73 -1.19
N HIS A 67 6.62 -2.76 -0.70
CA HIS A 67 6.79 -2.13 0.61
C HIS A 67 6.68 -3.11 1.78
N ARG A 68 6.09 -4.28 1.60
CA ARG A 68 6.07 -5.36 2.58
C ARG A 68 7.48 -5.83 2.98
N TRP A 69 8.43 -5.71 2.07
CA TRP A 69 9.84 -6.05 2.29
C TRP A 69 10.72 -4.84 2.62
N ASN A 70 10.12 -3.65 2.78
CA ASN A 70 10.89 -2.46 3.13
C ASN A 70 11.49 -2.61 4.54
N PRO A 71 12.82 -2.57 4.70
CA PRO A 71 13.48 -2.82 5.98
C PRO A 71 13.19 -1.73 7.02
N HIS A 72 12.95 -0.49 6.59
CA HIS A 72 12.63 0.61 7.49
C HIS A 72 11.26 0.41 8.15
N LEU A 73 10.24 0.06 7.36
CA LEU A 73 8.89 -0.21 7.87
C LEU A 73 8.87 -1.42 8.81
N ARG A 74 9.58 -2.51 8.43
CA ARG A 74 9.73 -3.70 9.28
C ARG A 74 10.41 -3.35 10.61
N LYS A 75 11.48 -2.55 10.57
CA LYS A 75 12.20 -2.13 11.78
C LYS A 75 11.37 -1.18 12.63
N ALA A 76 10.65 -0.23 12.03
CA ALA A 76 9.74 0.65 12.77
C ALA A 76 8.64 -0.15 13.51
N ARG A 77 8.03 -1.12 12.82
CA ARG A 77 7.05 -2.03 13.43
C ARG A 77 7.62 -2.80 14.62
N GLU A 78 8.84 -3.33 14.49
CA GLU A 78 9.55 -4.01 15.58
C GLU A 78 9.80 -3.06 16.76
N LEU A 79 10.28 -1.84 16.49
CA LEU A 79 10.55 -0.84 17.53
C LEU A 79 9.27 -0.44 18.29
N ILE A 80 8.16 -0.26 17.58
CA ILE A 80 6.86 0.04 18.18
C ILE A 80 6.40 -1.13 19.07
N ALA A 81 6.48 -2.36 18.55
CA ALA A 81 6.09 -3.56 19.28
C ALA A 81 6.91 -3.76 20.57
N ASN A 82 8.19 -3.33 20.56
CA ASN A 82 9.09 -3.36 21.70
C ASN A 82 8.96 -2.14 22.64
N GLY A 83 8.01 -1.23 22.37
CA GLY A 83 7.73 -0.08 23.25
C GLY A 83 8.71 1.10 23.11
N ALA A 84 9.52 1.17 22.05
CA ALA A 84 10.58 2.18 21.90
C ALA A 84 10.10 3.65 21.98
N ILE A 85 8.82 3.90 21.69
CA ILE A 85 8.19 5.23 21.75
C ILE A 85 6.94 5.26 22.64
N GLY A 86 6.74 4.22 23.47
CA GLY A 86 5.53 4.06 24.26
C GLY A 86 4.27 3.86 23.39
N LYS A 87 3.09 4.16 23.94
CA LYS A 87 1.83 4.06 23.20
C LYS A 87 1.81 5.05 22.04
N VAL A 88 1.56 4.56 20.82
CA VAL A 88 1.39 5.43 19.64
C VAL A 88 0.16 6.32 19.79
N VAL A 89 0.29 7.57 19.42
CA VAL A 89 -0.75 8.61 19.47
C VAL A 89 -1.14 9.06 18.08
N THR A 90 -0.14 9.41 17.24
CA THR A 90 -0.39 9.84 15.87
C THR A 90 0.59 9.22 14.88
N VAL A 91 0.11 9.07 13.63
CA VAL A 91 0.95 8.71 12.48
C VAL A 91 0.70 9.71 11.36
N THR A 92 1.76 10.23 10.76
CA THR A 92 1.69 11.04 9.53
C THR A 92 2.44 10.32 8.44
N ALA A 93 1.75 9.93 7.37
CA ALA A 93 2.35 9.27 6.23
C ALA A 93 2.07 10.05 4.94
N VAL A 94 3.10 10.24 4.14
CA VAL A 94 3.04 10.98 2.87
C VAL A 94 3.51 10.09 1.75
N GLY A 95 2.75 10.08 0.64
CA GLY A 95 3.12 9.41 -0.60
C GLY A 95 2.84 10.34 -1.78
N CYS A 96 3.86 11.06 -2.24
CA CYS A 96 3.74 12.05 -3.30
C CYS A 96 4.74 11.78 -4.43
N SER A 97 4.33 12.08 -5.66
CA SER A 97 5.18 12.02 -6.83
C SER A 97 5.08 13.31 -7.64
N HIS A 98 6.17 13.62 -8.33
CA HIS A 98 6.22 14.75 -9.25
C HIS A 98 5.86 14.29 -10.65
N ARG A 99 4.81 14.88 -11.23
CA ARG A 99 4.35 14.59 -12.59
C ARG A 99 3.83 15.87 -13.21
N THR A 100 4.70 16.60 -13.87
CA THR A 100 4.38 17.91 -14.45
C THR A 100 4.74 18.03 -15.94
N SER A 101 5.32 17.01 -16.56
CA SER A 101 5.55 17.05 -17.99
C SER A 101 4.25 16.77 -18.76
N PRO A 102 4.04 17.35 -19.95
CA PRO A 102 2.90 17.02 -20.78
C PRO A 102 2.79 15.52 -21.13
N GLU A 103 3.91 14.83 -21.18
CA GLU A 103 3.99 13.38 -21.41
C GLU A 103 3.44 12.58 -20.22
N ASP A 104 3.66 13.08 -18.98
CA ASP A 104 3.10 12.47 -17.79
C ASP A 104 1.57 12.51 -17.79
N LEU A 105 0.97 13.58 -18.32
CA LEU A 105 -0.49 13.75 -18.40
C LEU A 105 -1.16 12.81 -19.38
N THR A 106 -0.42 12.19 -20.30
CA THR A 106 -0.92 11.15 -21.19
C THR A 106 -0.81 9.75 -20.59
N SER A 107 -0.23 9.64 -19.41
CA SER A 107 -0.08 8.37 -18.68
C SER A 107 -1.45 7.82 -18.26
N VAL A 108 -1.60 6.50 -18.32
CA VAL A 108 -2.77 5.78 -17.79
C VAL A 108 -3.15 6.17 -16.35
N ARG A 109 -2.19 6.67 -15.56
CA ARG A 109 -2.38 7.10 -14.18
C ARG A 109 -3.28 8.34 -14.02
N TYR A 110 -3.50 9.09 -15.11
CA TYR A 110 -4.46 10.20 -15.19
C TYR A 110 -5.79 9.82 -15.83
N SER A 111 -6.03 8.53 -16.03
CA SER A 111 -7.27 8.02 -16.63
C SER A 111 -8.32 7.68 -15.57
N ALA A 112 -9.42 8.43 -15.59
CA ALA A 112 -10.60 8.10 -14.78
C ALA A 112 -11.24 6.78 -15.22
N GLU A 113 -11.24 6.47 -16.53
CA GLU A 113 -11.77 5.23 -17.09
C GLU A 113 -11.01 3.99 -16.56
N LEU A 114 -9.71 4.14 -16.30
CA LEU A 114 -8.87 3.09 -15.72
C LEU A 114 -8.83 3.13 -14.19
N GLU A 115 -9.64 4.00 -13.59
CA GLU A 115 -9.83 4.12 -12.14
C GLU A 115 -8.56 4.45 -11.33
N HIS A 116 -7.63 5.19 -11.93
CA HIS A 116 -6.42 5.67 -11.27
C HIS A 116 -6.68 6.88 -10.36
N GLY A 117 -5.66 7.59 -9.92
CA GLY A 117 -5.70 8.76 -9.05
C GLY A 117 -4.64 8.69 -7.94
N ALA A 118 -4.36 9.83 -7.30
CA ALA A 118 -3.28 9.96 -6.34
C ALA A 118 -3.41 9.02 -5.15
N LEU A 119 -4.61 8.83 -4.62
CA LEU A 119 -4.83 7.91 -3.50
C LEU A 119 -4.45 6.47 -3.86
N ARG A 120 -4.85 5.98 -5.03
CA ARG A 120 -4.53 4.62 -5.48
C ARG A 120 -3.09 4.47 -5.93
N GLU A 121 -2.53 5.48 -6.63
CA GLU A 121 -1.18 5.40 -7.19
C GLU A 121 -0.09 5.52 -6.13
N VAL A 122 -0.16 6.54 -5.33
CA VAL A 122 0.89 6.88 -4.35
C VAL A 122 0.39 6.85 -2.91
N GLY A 123 -0.88 7.15 -2.67
CA GLY A 123 -1.50 7.09 -1.35
C GLY A 123 -1.64 5.68 -0.80
N SER A 124 -1.77 4.67 -1.68
CA SER A 124 -1.79 3.25 -1.27
C SER A 124 -0.58 2.87 -0.42
N TYR A 125 0.58 3.47 -0.68
CA TYR A 125 1.79 3.25 0.11
C TYR A 125 1.71 3.88 1.51
N ALA A 126 1.17 5.10 1.62
CA ALA A 126 0.99 5.78 2.91
C ALA A 126 -0.05 5.07 3.78
N VAL A 127 -1.18 4.63 3.19
CA VAL A 127 -2.21 3.84 3.86
C VAL A 127 -1.62 2.52 4.34
N TYR A 128 -0.94 1.77 3.46
CA TYR A 128 -0.31 0.51 3.80
C TYR A 128 0.72 0.68 4.92
N ALA A 129 1.66 1.64 4.78
CA ALA A 129 2.70 1.87 5.78
C ALA A 129 2.11 2.13 7.17
N THR A 130 1.03 2.91 7.25
CA THR A 130 0.33 3.20 8.51
C THR A 130 -0.27 1.95 9.14
N ARG A 131 -1.04 1.16 8.37
CA ARG A 131 -1.62 -0.11 8.83
C ARG A 131 -0.53 -1.09 9.29
N PHE A 132 0.54 -1.19 8.50
CA PHE A 132 1.65 -2.11 8.73
C PHE A 132 2.42 -1.79 10.02
N VAL A 133 2.83 -0.52 10.23
CA VAL A 133 3.61 -0.15 11.42
C VAL A 133 2.78 -0.24 12.71
N LEU A 134 1.47 0.04 12.62
CA LEU A 134 0.55 -0.09 13.75
C LEU A 134 0.11 -1.54 13.99
N SER A 135 0.32 -2.44 13.03
CA SER A 135 -0.22 -3.81 13.06
C SER A 135 -1.73 -3.83 13.36
N ALA A 136 -2.46 -2.86 12.83
CA ALA A 136 -3.88 -2.64 13.11
C ALA A 136 -4.60 -2.11 11.87
N GLU A 137 -5.91 -2.39 11.81
CA GLU A 137 -6.79 -1.83 10.81
C GLU A 137 -7.52 -0.60 11.37
N PRO A 138 -7.74 0.46 10.56
CA PRO A 138 -8.56 1.57 11.00
C PRO A 138 -10.01 1.15 11.14
N VAL A 139 -10.72 1.76 12.09
CA VAL A 139 -12.15 1.51 12.33
C VAL A 139 -13.05 2.53 11.62
N ARG A 140 -12.46 3.69 11.26
CA ARG A 140 -13.17 4.78 10.60
C ARG A 140 -12.20 5.67 9.84
N VAL A 141 -12.69 6.27 8.74
CA VAL A 141 -11.89 7.18 7.91
C VAL A 141 -12.67 8.43 7.50
N ASN A 142 -11.91 9.50 7.17
CA ASN A 142 -12.38 10.72 6.54
C ASN A 142 -11.42 11.09 5.40
N GLY A 143 -11.89 11.86 4.42
CA GLY A 143 -11.04 12.25 3.30
C GLY A 143 -11.51 13.51 2.58
N VAL A 144 -10.55 14.13 1.88
CA VAL A 144 -10.76 15.22 0.94
C VAL A 144 -9.94 14.93 -0.31
N ALA A 145 -10.58 15.00 -1.47
CA ALA A 145 -9.96 14.81 -2.77
C ALA A 145 -10.01 16.11 -3.59
N TYR A 146 -8.98 16.36 -4.38
CA TYR A 146 -8.91 17.46 -5.31
C TYR A 146 -8.46 16.96 -6.69
N ASP A 147 -9.20 17.40 -7.72
CA ASP A 147 -8.87 17.18 -9.12
C ASP A 147 -8.47 18.53 -9.74
N SER A 148 -7.19 18.73 -10.03
CA SER A 148 -6.64 19.99 -10.51
C SER A 148 -6.93 20.27 -11.99
N GLY A 149 -7.25 19.23 -12.77
CA GLY A 149 -7.35 19.32 -14.21
C GLY A 149 -8.68 18.85 -14.81
N ASP A 150 -9.72 18.65 -13.97
CA ASP A 150 -11.01 18.10 -14.39
C ASP A 150 -10.88 16.74 -15.12
N TRP A 151 -9.93 15.90 -14.67
CA TRP A 151 -9.68 14.58 -15.24
C TRP A 151 -10.61 13.49 -14.69
N GLY A 152 -11.43 13.81 -13.69
CA GLY A 152 -12.32 12.87 -13.03
C GLY A 152 -11.61 11.91 -12.08
N ILE A 153 -10.39 12.27 -11.64
CA ILE A 153 -9.59 11.56 -10.64
C ILE A 153 -9.11 12.53 -9.57
N ASP A 154 -8.75 11.99 -8.41
CA ASP A 154 -8.00 12.77 -7.44
C ASP A 154 -6.54 12.93 -7.88
N THR A 155 -6.07 14.16 -8.03
CA THR A 155 -4.64 14.48 -8.25
C THR A 155 -3.94 14.74 -6.93
N THR A 156 -4.70 15.14 -5.90
CA THR A 156 -4.27 15.26 -4.51
C THR A 156 -5.35 14.74 -3.58
N PHE A 157 -4.94 14.00 -2.56
CA PHE A 157 -5.83 13.42 -1.55
C PHE A 157 -5.24 13.59 -0.15
N CYS A 158 -6.08 13.98 0.81
CA CYS A 158 -5.76 13.99 2.23
C CYS A 158 -6.80 13.17 2.99
N GLY A 159 -6.35 12.27 3.85
CA GLY A 159 -7.22 11.41 4.64
C GLY A 159 -6.83 11.32 6.10
N MET A 160 -7.80 11.00 6.95
CA MET A 160 -7.60 10.65 8.35
C MET A 160 -8.14 9.25 8.61
N MET A 161 -7.45 8.49 9.46
CA MET A 161 -7.81 7.13 9.87
C MET A 161 -7.81 7.05 11.39
N GLU A 162 -8.90 6.54 11.97
CA GLU A 162 -9.04 6.31 13.42
C GLU A 162 -8.84 4.81 13.70
N PHE A 163 -8.08 4.49 14.75
CA PHE A 163 -7.80 3.13 15.19
C PHE A 163 -8.50 2.82 16.52
N ALA A 164 -8.83 1.55 16.74
CA ALA A 164 -9.61 1.12 17.91
C ALA A 164 -8.93 1.41 19.26
N ASP A 165 -7.60 1.48 19.29
CA ASP A 165 -6.80 1.80 20.49
C ASP A 165 -6.71 3.32 20.77
N GLY A 166 -7.30 4.15 19.89
CA GLY A 166 -7.34 5.60 19.96
C GLY A 166 -6.20 6.31 19.22
N ALA A 167 -5.33 5.60 18.52
CA ALA A 167 -4.38 6.23 17.60
C ALA A 167 -5.12 6.85 16.42
N VAL A 168 -4.59 7.97 15.90
CA VAL A 168 -5.11 8.66 14.72
C VAL A 168 -4.00 8.81 13.70
N ALA A 169 -4.29 8.52 12.43
CA ALA A 169 -3.34 8.72 11.36
C ALA A 169 -3.83 9.74 10.34
N HIS A 170 -2.88 10.47 9.78
CA HIS A 170 -3.07 11.38 8.66
C HIS A 170 -2.27 10.88 7.46
N VAL A 171 -2.93 10.75 6.30
CA VAL A 171 -2.30 10.36 5.04
C VAL A 171 -2.46 11.47 4.01
N THR A 172 -1.37 11.76 3.30
CA THR A 172 -1.38 12.71 2.17
C THR A 172 -0.81 12.02 0.94
N SER A 173 -1.48 12.19 -0.18
CA SER A 173 -0.99 11.75 -1.49
C SER A 173 -1.20 12.81 -2.55
N SER A 174 -0.22 12.95 -3.45
CA SER A 174 -0.33 13.86 -4.59
C SER A 174 0.53 13.37 -5.75
N MET A 175 0.02 13.52 -6.96
CA MET A 175 0.77 13.32 -8.20
C MET A 175 1.35 14.63 -8.74
N GLU A 176 1.10 15.75 -8.07
CA GLU A 176 1.50 17.10 -8.48
C GLU A 176 2.46 17.76 -7.48
N HIS A 177 3.12 16.95 -6.66
CA HIS A 177 4.10 17.45 -5.70
C HIS A 177 5.38 17.92 -6.39
N SER A 178 6.14 18.83 -5.75
CA SER A 178 7.37 19.39 -6.31
C SER A 178 8.50 18.36 -6.47
N ASP A 179 8.42 17.25 -5.72
CA ASP A 179 9.42 16.19 -5.71
C ASP A 179 8.78 14.81 -5.44
N PHE A 180 9.61 13.76 -5.56
CA PHE A 180 9.24 12.41 -5.15
C PHE A 180 9.43 12.30 -3.63
N HIS A 181 8.31 12.31 -2.88
CA HIS A 181 8.32 12.43 -1.43
C HIS A 181 7.50 11.34 -0.77
N PHE A 182 8.17 10.43 -0.06
CA PHE A 182 7.55 9.33 0.67
C PHE A 182 8.16 9.23 2.05
N GLN A 183 7.41 9.65 3.06
CA GLN A 183 7.87 9.63 4.45
C GLN A 183 6.79 9.12 5.40
N ILE A 184 7.22 8.67 6.57
CA ILE A 184 6.32 8.38 7.68
C ILE A 184 6.93 8.86 9.00
N THR A 185 6.09 9.50 9.82
CA THR A 185 6.40 9.92 11.19
C THR A 185 5.41 9.28 12.12
N ILE A 186 5.90 8.64 13.18
CA ILE A 186 5.11 7.95 14.18
C ILE A 186 5.42 8.59 15.55
N ASP A 187 4.43 9.22 16.15
CA ASP A 187 4.52 9.86 17.45
C ASP A 187 3.91 8.96 18.54
N GLY A 188 4.70 8.62 19.51
CA GLY A 188 4.29 7.93 20.72
C GLY A 188 4.38 8.84 21.95
N ARG A 189 3.92 8.36 23.10
CA ARG A 189 3.96 9.13 24.35
C ARG A 189 5.37 9.33 24.89
N GLU A 190 6.31 8.47 24.50
CA GLU A 190 7.67 8.41 25.04
C GLU A 190 8.74 8.64 23.97
N GLY A 191 8.33 9.03 22.75
CA GLY A 191 9.26 9.32 21.66
C GLY A 191 8.59 9.36 20.30
N ARG A 192 9.43 9.51 19.28
CA ARG A 192 9.03 9.61 17.87
C ARG A 192 9.94 8.75 17.03
N ILE A 193 9.36 8.11 15.99
CA ILE A 193 10.09 7.45 14.91
C ILE A 193 9.83 8.23 13.63
N GLU A 194 10.91 8.56 12.91
CA GLU A 194 10.83 9.18 11.58
C GLU A 194 11.54 8.29 10.56
N ILE A 195 10.89 8.05 9.42
CA ILE A 195 11.47 7.43 8.24
C ILE A 195 11.38 8.48 7.12
N PRO A 196 12.48 9.19 6.82
CA PRO A 196 12.49 10.28 5.84
C PRO A 196 12.20 9.82 4.41
N SER A 197 12.53 8.57 4.07
CA SER A 197 12.22 7.96 2.78
C SER A 197 11.75 6.53 2.95
N MET A 198 10.47 6.27 2.63
CA MET A 198 9.91 4.91 2.59
C MET A 198 10.19 4.18 1.27
N PHE A 199 10.70 4.88 0.25
CA PHE A 199 10.99 4.29 -1.06
C PHE A 199 12.44 3.85 -1.23
N GLU A 200 13.32 4.28 -0.36
CA GLU A 200 14.71 3.82 -0.34
C GLU A 200 14.82 2.51 0.45
N ASP A 201 15.66 1.60 -0.03
CA ASP A 201 15.94 0.33 0.64
C ASP A 201 17.07 0.48 1.68
N SER A 202 17.66 1.68 1.80
CA SER A 202 18.71 2.02 2.75
C SER A 202 18.52 3.45 3.27
N GLY A 203 19.07 3.73 4.44
CA GLY A 203 19.00 5.06 5.05
C GLY A 203 18.74 5.01 6.56
N PRO A 204 18.47 6.16 7.19
CA PRO A 204 18.23 6.22 8.61
C PRO A 204 16.76 5.94 8.98
N ILE A 205 16.56 5.28 10.11
CA ILE A 205 15.39 5.46 10.97
C ILE A 205 15.84 6.37 12.10
N ILE A 206 15.12 7.45 12.33
CA ILE A 206 15.45 8.43 13.36
C ILE A 206 14.52 8.22 14.54
N ILE A 207 15.08 7.97 15.72
CA ILE A 207 14.32 7.88 16.98
C ILE A 207 14.66 9.11 17.80
N LYS A 208 13.64 9.84 18.24
CA LYS A 208 13.77 11.03 19.08
C LYS A 208 13.09 10.81 20.42
N SER A 209 13.75 11.20 21.51
CA SER A 209 13.13 11.29 22.82
C SER A 209 12.13 12.47 22.90
N PRO A 210 11.23 12.53 23.90
CA PRO A 210 10.21 13.58 24.00
C PRO A 210 10.77 14.99 24.09
N ASP A 211 11.95 15.16 24.69
CA ASP A 211 12.69 16.45 24.79
C ASP A 211 13.43 16.81 23.49
N GLY A 212 13.53 15.85 22.53
CA GLY A 212 14.23 16.04 21.28
C GLY A 212 15.76 16.09 21.38
N GLU A 213 16.35 15.95 22.57
CA GLU A 213 17.79 16.03 22.78
C GLU A 213 18.51 14.73 22.41
N ASN A 214 17.87 13.58 22.60
CA ASN A 214 18.43 12.28 22.27
C ASN A 214 17.91 11.79 20.93
N GLN A 215 18.78 11.74 19.95
CA GLN A 215 18.48 11.19 18.63
C GLN A 215 19.29 9.92 18.38
N GLN A 216 18.61 8.82 18.14
CA GLN A 216 19.25 7.59 17.70
C GLN A 216 18.97 7.39 16.22
N ILE A 217 20.02 7.19 15.42
CA ILE A 217 19.93 6.85 14.01
C ILE A 217 20.27 5.39 13.85
N ILE A 218 19.33 4.64 13.29
CA ILE A 218 19.50 3.22 13.00
C ILE A 218 19.64 3.08 11.48
N ALA A 219 20.83 2.71 11.04
CA ALA A 219 21.05 2.33 9.65
C ALA A 219 20.44 0.94 9.41
N THR A 220 19.61 0.81 8.40
CA THR A 220 19.05 -0.47 7.98
C THR A 220 19.81 -1.03 6.79
N PRO A 221 20.06 -2.36 6.75
CA PRO A 221 20.57 -2.99 5.54
C PRO A 221 19.64 -2.72 4.35
N ALA A 222 20.20 -2.66 3.17
CA ALA A 222 19.47 -2.41 1.92
C ALA A 222 19.25 -3.69 1.09
N PRO A 223 18.35 -4.61 1.50
CA PRO A 223 17.94 -5.68 0.61
C PRO A 223 17.11 -5.08 -0.52
N ASN A 224 17.32 -5.56 -1.75
CA ASN A 224 16.44 -5.17 -2.85
C ASN A 224 15.04 -5.77 -2.63
N ARG A 225 14.05 -4.93 -2.33
CA ARG A 225 12.68 -5.35 -2.01
C ARG A 225 11.96 -6.06 -3.18
N PHE A 226 12.30 -5.71 -4.43
CA PHE A 226 11.75 -6.41 -5.60
C PHE A 226 12.29 -7.84 -5.68
N THR A 227 13.61 -8.01 -5.45
CA THR A 227 14.22 -9.33 -5.39
C THR A 227 13.63 -10.16 -4.25
N ALA A 228 13.43 -9.56 -3.07
CA ALA A 228 12.82 -10.24 -1.93
C ALA A 228 11.39 -10.74 -2.25
N GLN A 229 10.56 -9.88 -2.84
CA GLN A 229 9.20 -10.24 -3.28
C GLN A 229 9.19 -11.37 -4.30
N LEU A 230 10.03 -11.27 -5.35
CA LEU A 230 10.07 -12.27 -6.41
C LEU A 230 10.60 -13.62 -5.90
N ASN A 231 11.61 -13.59 -5.02
CA ASN A 231 12.15 -14.81 -4.40
C ASN A 231 11.09 -15.51 -3.54
N GLU A 232 10.36 -14.78 -2.71
CA GLU A 232 9.29 -15.37 -1.91
C GLU A 232 8.17 -15.93 -2.78
N PHE A 233 7.70 -15.16 -3.76
CA PHE A 233 6.68 -15.64 -4.70
C PHE A 233 7.11 -16.92 -5.40
N SER A 234 8.34 -16.96 -5.92
CA SER A 234 8.90 -18.13 -6.58
C SER A 234 9.04 -19.33 -5.62
N GLU A 235 9.50 -19.10 -4.39
CA GLU A 235 9.56 -20.14 -3.35
C GLU A 235 8.18 -20.73 -3.07
N CYS A 236 7.16 -19.86 -2.90
CA CYS A 236 5.78 -20.29 -2.66
C CYS A 236 5.24 -21.14 -3.82
N VAL A 237 5.48 -20.73 -5.08
CA VAL A 237 5.06 -21.47 -6.27
C VAL A 237 5.75 -22.84 -6.32
N LEU A 238 7.06 -22.90 -6.09
CA LEU A 238 7.86 -24.14 -6.23
C LEU A 238 7.63 -25.13 -5.09
N THR A 239 7.32 -24.63 -3.87
CA THR A 239 7.28 -25.49 -2.67
C THR A 239 5.86 -25.68 -2.11
N GLY A 240 4.87 -24.91 -2.56
CA GLY A 240 3.53 -24.86 -1.99
C GLY A 240 3.45 -24.20 -0.61
N LYS A 241 4.52 -23.49 -0.18
CA LYS A 241 4.52 -22.72 1.07
C LYS A 241 3.55 -21.55 0.96
N SER A 242 2.85 -21.23 2.04
CA SER A 242 2.02 -20.03 2.11
C SER A 242 2.89 -18.78 2.12
N PRO A 243 2.46 -17.69 1.43
CA PRO A 243 3.18 -16.44 1.45
C PRO A 243 3.11 -15.77 2.83
N GLU A 244 4.13 -14.99 3.19
CA GLU A 244 4.14 -14.19 4.43
C GLU A 244 2.97 -13.18 4.45
N PHE A 245 2.64 -12.64 3.29
CA PHE A 245 1.53 -11.69 3.11
C PHE A 245 0.47 -12.31 2.18
N PRO A 246 -0.60 -12.87 2.75
CA PRO A 246 -1.68 -13.46 1.96
C PRO A 246 -2.48 -12.35 1.24
N PRO A 247 -3.22 -12.67 0.16
CA PRO A 247 -3.94 -11.68 -0.65
C PRO A 247 -5.02 -10.91 0.14
N GLU A 248 -5.47 -11.44 1.28
CA GLU A 248 -6.38 -10.76 2.21
C GLU A 248 -5.77 -9.47 2.79
N ASP A 249 -4.44 -9.35 2.85
CA ASP A 249 -3.82 -8.08 3.25
C ASP A 249 -4.01 -7.00 2.17
N GLY A 250 -3.93 -7.38 0.90
CA GLY A 250 -4.28 -6.51 -0.25
C GLY A 250 -5.75 -6.12 -0.25
N LEU A 251 -6.65 -7.08 0.07
CA LEU A 251 -8.07 -6.79 0.24
C LEU A 251 -8.30 -5.75 1.33
N ARG A 252 -7.70 -5.92 2.52
CA ARG A 252 -7.82 -4.93 3.61
C ARG A 252 -7.29 -3.56 3.21
N ASN A 253 -6.16 -3.49 2.51
CA ASN A 253 -5.64 -2.21 2.02
C ASN A 253 -6.61 -1.56 1.03
N THR A 254 -7.14 -2.32 0.09
CA THR A 254 -8.13 -1.85 -0.89
C THR A 254 -9.42 -1.37 -0.22
N ALA A 255 -9.92 -2.07 0.80
CA ALA A 255 -11.11 -1.66 1.56
C ALA A 255 -10.91 -0.29 2.25
N VAL A 256 -9.72 -0.03 2.79
CA VAL A 256 -9.40 1.30 3.37
C VAL A 256 -9.35 2.37 2.29
N LEU A 257 -8.74 2.10 1.12
CA LEU A 257 -8.70 3.04 -0.01
C LEU A 257 -10.10 3.36 -0.53
N GLU A 258 -10.95 2.35 -0.64
CA GLU A 258 -12.35 2.48 -1.06
C GLU A 258 -13.15 3.36 -0.09
N ALA A 259 -13.05 3.10 1.21
CA ALA A 259 -13.72 3.88 2.24
C ALA A 259 -13.20 5.34 2.32
N LEU A 260 -11.91 5.57 2.10
CA LEU A 260 -11.34 6.93 2.02
C LEU A 260 -11.92 7.71 0.82
N ARG A 261 -12.07 7.07 -0.34
CA ARG A 261 -12.72 7.68 -1.53
C ARG A 261 -14.19 7.98 -1.27
N GLU A 262 -14.91 7.04 -0.66
CA GLU A 262 -16.31 7.24 -0.27
C GLU A 262 -16.43 8.42 0.71
N ALA A 263 -15.55 8.51 1.70
CA ALA A 263 -15.55 9.61 2.66
C ALA A 263 -15.34 10.97 1.96
N ALA A 264 -14.39 11.04 1.02
CA ALA A 264 -14.13 12.27 0.27
C ALA A 264 -15.31 12.66 -0.63
N SER A 265 -15.95 11.71 -1.30
CA SER A 265 -17.08 11.99 -2.19
C SER A 265 -18.36 12.35 -1.44
N SER A 266 -18.62 11.71 -0.30
CA SER A 266 -19.82 11.94 0.51
C SER A 266 -19.69 13.12 1.49
N GLY A 267 -18.46 13.56 1.78
CA GLY A 267 -18.17 14.53 2.85
C GLY A 267 -18.48 14.01 4.26
N ARG A 268 -18.57 12.70 4.44
CA ARG A 268 -18.91 12.04 5.70
C ARG A 268 -17.83 11.07 6.14
N SER A 269 -17.76 10.85 7.44
CA SER A 269 -16.93 9.79 8.02
C SER A 269 -17.50 8.41 7.64
N VAL A 270 -16.65 7.50 7.20
CA VAL A 270 -17.02 6.14 6.76
C VAL A 270 -16.41 5.12 7.71
N PRO A 271 -17.21 4.19 8.29
CA PRO A 271 -16.69 3.07 9.07
C PRO A 271 -16.02 2.04 8.13
N ILE A 272 -14.95 1.39 8.61
CA ILE A 272 -14.34 0.25 7.92
C ILE A 272 -15.03 -1.02 8.38
N MET A 273 -15.53 -1.80 7.42
CA MET A 273 -16.07 -3.14 7.63
C MET A 273 -15.15 -4.14 6.91
N LEU A 274 -14.43 -4.97 7.68
CA LEU A 274 -13.50 -5.99 7.19
C LEU A 274 -13.97 -7.38 7.59
#